data_7ceb8d35289adfbcf99eb8cfeb92332d
#
_entry.id   7ceb8d35289adfbcf99eb8cfeb92332d
#
_cell.length_a   1.000
_cell.length_b   1.000
_cell.length_c   1.000
_cell.angle_alpha   90.00
_cell.angle_beta   90.00
_cell.angle_gamma   90.00
#
_symmetry.space_group_name_H-M   'P 1'
#
loop_
_entity.id
_entity.type
_entity.pdbx_description
1 polymer ?
#
loop_
_entity_poly.entity_id
_entity_poly.type
_entity_poly.pdbx_seq_one_letter_code
_entity_poly.pdbx_strand_id
1 'polypeptide(L)'
;MSGSLRNAGSGQRMKRKQTNFVRWWMVALYAVAMAWVESAAVFYLRSRLNRIEPHQSDPLPIVRGFASVELPRELATMIMLFAVGFLAGRTWRTRIGYAAVAFGLWDISYYVFLKIICGWPHSLLDWDVLFLLPLPWWGPVLAPMLISLLLILWGTFSSQFGRNDTSMLSNWRVWVLNFAGVALALYVFMTDAIAAAPRGIEAVRTVLPDQFNWPLFCLALLLMAAPVVQSGGRFLRRPRTKPEISKADQNSLNRA
;
A
#
# COMPACT_ATOMS: atom_id res chain seq x y z
N MET A 1 -16.75 -28.05 35.67
CA MET A 1 -16.98 -27.89 34.22
C MET A 1 -16.49 -26.54 33.65
N SER A 2 -16.05 -25.58 34.43
CA SER A 2 -15.64 -24.19 33.95
C SER A 2 -14.23 -24.10 33.38
N GLY A 3 -13.29 -25.02 33.70
CA GLY A 3 -11.91 -24.99 33.24
C GLY A 3 -11.70 -25.39 31.77
N SER A 4 -12.54 -26.31 31.24
CA SER A 4 -12.45 -26.81 29.87
C SER A 4 -12.82 -25.72 28.81
N LEU A 5 -13.76 -24.84 29.10
CA LEU A 5 -14.20 -23.79 28.19
C LEU A 5 -13.17 -22.65 28.05
N ARG A 6 -12.38 -22.37 29.10
CA ARG A 6 -11.30 -21.36 29.04
C ARG A 6 -10.12 -21.82 28.20
N ASN A 7 -9.71 -23.08 28.27
CA ASN A 7 -8.61 -23.64 27.50
C ASN A 7 -8.96 -23.73 25.99
N ALA A 8 -10.21 -24.03 25.64
CA ALA A 8 -10.68 -24.06 24.27
C ALA A 8 -10.61 -22.65 23.61
N GLY A 9 -10.96 -21.61 24.35
CA GLY A 9 -10.93 -20.23 23.87
C GLY A 9 -9.50 -19.69 23.63
N SER A 10 -8.53 -20.04 24.46
CA SER A 10 -7.13 -19.63 24.31
C SER A 10 -6.47 -20.35 23.12
N GLY A 11 -6.71 -21.64 22.93
CA GLY A 11 -6.22 -22.42 21.81
C GLY A 11 -6.77 -21.93 20.46
N GLN A 12 -8.05 -21.62 20.39
CA GLN A 12 -8.66 -21.03 19.17
C GLN A 12 -8.09 -19.65 18.84
N ARG A 13 -7.78 -18.85 19.86
CA ARG A 13 -7.19 -17.51 19.67
C ARG A 13 -5.75 -17.60 19.14
N MET A 14 -4.95 -18.54 19.63
CA MET A 14 -3.59 -18.78 19.12
C MET A 14 -3.60 -19.31 17.70
N LYS A 15 -4.41 -20.31 17.38
CA LYS A 15 -4.57 -20.84 16.01
C LYS A 15 -4.99 -19.75 15.03
N ARG A 16 -5.93 -18.85 15.40
CA ARG A 16 -6.37 -17.75 14.55
C ARG A 16 -5.26 -16.70 14.31
N LYS A 17 -4.45 -16.38 15.31
CA LYS A 17 -3.29 -15.48 15.16
C LYS A 17 -2.24 -16.07 14.22
N GLN A 18 -1.92 -17.34 14.39
CA GLN A 18 -0.97 -18.05 13.53
C GLN A 18 -1.44 -18.10 12.08
N THR A 19 -2.73 -18.36 11.84
CA THR A 19 -3.30 -18.36 10.48
C THR A 19 -3.25 -16.98 9.82
N ASN A 20 -3.51 -15.90 10.57
CA ASN A 20 -3.42 -14.54 10.02
C ASN A 20 -1.99 -14.14 9.69
N PHE A 21 -1.03 -14.53 10.53
CA PHE A 21 0.40 -14.31 10.30
C PHE A 21 0.89 -15.02 9.03
N VAL A 22 0.56 -16.29 8.87
CA VAL A 22 0.90 -17.06 7.65
C VAL A 22 0.30 -16.39 6.40
N ARG A 23 -0.96 -15.96 6.45
CA ARG A 23 -1.58 -15.25 5.33
C ARG A 23 -0.87 -13.96 4.98
N TRP A 24 -0.45 -13.20 5.97
CA TRP A 24 0.30 -11.97 5.76
C TRP A 24 1.60 -12.24 4.99
N TRP A 25 2.34 -13.26 5.41
CA TRP A 25 3.57 -13.66 4.72
C TRP A 25 3.33 -14.18 3.31
N MET A 26 2.25 -14.92 3.08
CA MET A 26 1.90 -15.37 1.73
C MET A 26 1.52 -14.20 0.82
N VAL A 27 0.81 -13.20 1.34
CA VAL A 27 0.51 -11.95 0.59
C VAL A 27 1.80 -11.17 0.32
N ALA A 28 2.68 -11.07 1.30
CA ALA A 28 3.97 -10.40 1.14
C ALA A 28 4.84 -11.10 0.07
N LEU A 29 4.94 -12.42 0.12
CA LEU A 29 5.69 -13.22 -0.86
C LEU A 29 5.13 -13.03 -2.27
N TYR A 30 3.80 -13.08 -2.42
CA TYR A 30 3.14 -12.82 -3.69
C TYR A 30 3.47 -11.42 -4.22
N ALA A 31 3.35 -10.40 -3.37
CA ALA A 31 3.61 -9.00 -3.75
C ALA A 31 5.05 -8.79 -4.21
N VAL A 32 6.02 -9.35 -3.49
CA VAL A 32 7.44 -9.28 -3.86
C VAL A 32 7.72 -10.03 -5.17
N ALA A 33 7.16 -11.24 -5.35
CA ALA A 33 7.32 -11.99 -6.59
C ALA A 33 6.69 -11.24 -7.79
N MET A 34 5.50 -10.66 -7.58
CA MET A 34 4.82 -9.86 -8.60
C MET A 34 5.61 -8.59 -8.96
N ALA A 35 6.24 -7.95 -7.98
CA ALA A 35 7.11 -6.79 -8.20
C ALA A 35 8.32 -7.14 -9.07
N TRP A 36 8.90 -8.33 -8.92
CA TRP A 36 9.96 -8.80 -9.81
C TRP A 36 9.50 -8.92 -11.26
N VAL A 37 8.32 -9.54 -11.48
CA VAL A 37 7.74 -9.68 -12.83
C VAL A 37 7.49 -8.30 -13.45
N GLU A 38 6.94 -7.37 -12.65
CA GLU A 38 6.68 -6.00 -13.09
C GLU A 38 7.97 -5.26 -13.45
N SER A 39 8.99 -5.33 -12.59
CA SER A 39 10.29 -4.69 -12.82
C SER A 39 10.98 -5.24 -14.05
N ALA A 40 10.90 -6.54 -14.29
CA ALA A 40 11.46 -7.17 -15.49
C ALA A 40 10.72 -6.70 -16.75
N ALA A 41 9.37 -6.65 -16.71
CA ALA A 41 8.58 -6.16 -17.85
C ALA A 41 8.89 -4.69 -18.17
N VAL A 42 8.96 -3.85 -17.14
CA VAL A 42 9.31 -2.42 -17.31
C VAL A 42 10.75 -2.26 -17.80
N PHE A 43 11.71 -3.06 -17.30
CA PHE A 43 13.08 -3.05 -17.79
C PHE A 43 13.14 -3.41 -19.28
N TYR A 44 12.47 -4.49 -19.73
CA TYR A 44 12.44 -4.87 -21.14
C TYR A 44 11.81 -3.77 -22.00
N LEU A 45 10.73 -3.16 -21.52
CA LEU A 45 10.06 -2.06 -22.19
C LEU A 45 10.99 -0.85 -22.34
N ARG A 46 11.59 -0.38 -21.25
CA ARG A 46 12.51 0.75 -21.22
C ARG A 46 13.76 0.50 -22.09
N SER A 47 14.31 -0.71 -22.04
CA SER A 47 15.46 -1.14 -22.86
C SER A 47 15.10 -1.11 -24.36
N ARG A 48 13.91 -1.60 -24.73
CA ARG A 48 13.44 -1.55 -26.13
C ARG A 48 13.22 -0.13 -26.65
N LEU A 49 12.84 0.78 -25.77
CA LEU A 49 12.67 2.20 -26.08
C LEU A 49 13.97 3.00 -25.99
N ASN A 50 15.08 2.35 -25.63
CA ASN A 50 16.35 2.99 -25.28
C ASN A 50 16.19 4.13 -24.25
N ARG A 51 15.35 3.90 -23.24
CA ARG A 51 14.96 4.90 -22.25
C ARG A 51 14.87 4.29 -20.85
N ILE A 52 16.04 3.95 -20.28
CA ILE A 52 16.10 3.37 -18.93
C ILE A 52 15.61 4.38 -17.90
N GLU A 53 15.98 5.63 -18.03
CA GLU A 53 15.53 6.70 -17.15
C GLU A 53 14.24 7.32 -17.71
N PRO A 54 13.15 7.40 -16.93
CA PRO A 54 11.88 7.97 -17.40
C PRO A 54 11.96 9.48 -17.69
N HIS A 55 12.71 10.22 -16.86
CA HIS A 55 12.82 11.66 -16.90
C HIS A 55 13.92 12.09 -17.88
N GLN A 56 13.57 12.23 -19.15
CA GLN A 56 14.45 12.66 -20.24
C GLN A 56 13.76 13.72 -21.09
N SER A 57 14.55 14.59 -21.72
CA SER A 57 14.07 15.71 -22.55
C SER A 57 13.29 15.29 -23.81
N ASP A 58 13.51 14.07 -24.26
CA ASP A 58 12.77 13.55 -25.41
C ASP A 58 11.33 13.20 -25.04
N PRO A 59 10.35 13.49 -25.90
CA PRO A 59 8.96 13.10 -25.63
C PRO A 59 8.80 11.60 -25.47
N LEU A 60 7.80 11.17 -24.69
CA LEU A 60 7.45 9.76 -24.56
C LEU A 60 7.21 9.16 -25.96
N PRO A 61 7.90 8.09 -26.35
CA PRO A 61 7.86 7.58 -27.71
C PRO A 61 6.46 7.16 -28.13
N ILE A 62 6.06 7.56 -29.35
CA ILE A 62 4.82 7.12 -29.98
C ILE A 62 5.04 5.75 -30.60
N VAL A 63 5.05 4.70 -29.78
CA VAL A 63 4.97 3.36 -30.34
C VAL A 63 3.50 3.05 -30.60
N ARG A 64 3.11 2.84 -31.86
CA ARG A 64 1.74 2.40 -32.20
C ARG A 64 1.42 1.15 -31.41
N GLY A 65 0.30 1.15 -30.71
CA GLY A 65 -0.11 0.05 -29.84
C GLY A 65 0.49 0.06 -28.43
N PHE A 66 1.40 0.96 -28.09
CA PHE A 66 1.97 1.04 -26.75
C PHE A 66 0.90 1.20 -25.66
N ALA A 67 0.06 2.21 -25.76
CA ALA A 67 -1.00 2.46 -24.79
C ALA A 67 -2.02 1.29 -24.73
N SER A 68 -2.30 0.64 -25.86
CA SER A 68 -3.25 -0.50 -25.90
C SER A 68 -2.73 -1.77 -25.21
N VAL A 69 -1.44 -1.88 -24.95
CA VAL A 69 -0.84 -3.00 -24.20
C VAL A 69 -0.51 -2.56 -22.78
N GLU A 70 0.06 -1.36 -22.63
CA GLU A 70 0.55 -0.88 -21.34
C GLU A 70 -0.59 -0.58 -20.35
N LEU A 71 -1.66 0.09 -20.81
CA LEU A 71 -2.81 0.36 -19.94
C LEU A 71 -3.53 -0.91 -19.43
N PRO A 72 -3.81 -1.93 -20.28
CA PRO A 72 -4.31 -3.20 -19.78
C PRO A 72 -3.34 -3.92 -18.83
N ARG A 73 -2.03 -3.79 -19.03
CA ARG A 73 -1.01 -4.37 -18.14
C ARG A 73 -1.08 -3.71 -16.75
N GLU A 74 -1.07 -2.37 -16.67
CA GLU A 74 -1.23 -1.65 -15.41
C GLU A 74 -2.52 -2.06 -14.69
N LEU A 75 -3.63 -2.08 -15.40
CA LEU A 75 -4.92 -2.49 -14.84
C LEU A 75 -4.89 -3.95 -14.36
N ALA A 76 -4.31 -4.86 -15.13
CA ALA A 76 -4.18 -6.26 -14.75
C ALA A 76 -3.35 -6.43 -13.46
N THR A 77 -2.26 -5.69 -13.32
CA THR A 77 -1.44 -5.66 -12.10
C THR A 77 -2.27 -5.20 -10.89
N MET A 78 -3.04 -4.13 -11.03
CA MET A 78 -3.94 -3.65 -9.97
C MET A 78 -4.98 -4.71 -9.59
N ILE A 79 -5.60 -5.35 -10.57
CA ILE A 79 -6.58 -6.43 -10.34
C ILE A 79 -5.93 -7.60 -9.59
N MET A 80 -4.73 -8.04 -9.97
CA MET A 80 -4.03 -9.15 -9.31
C MET A 80 -3.67 -8.81 -7.84
N LEU A 81 -3.17 -7.61 -7.57
CA LEU A 81 -2.87 -7.16 -6.21
C LEU A 81 -4.13 -7.06 -5.34
N PHE A 82 -5.24 -6.59 -5.92
CA PHE A 82 -6.51 -6.54 -5.22
C PHE A 82 -7.07 -7.95 -4.99
N ALA A 83 -7.01 -8.83 -5.99
CA ALA A 83 -7.52 -10.19 -5.91
C ALA A 83 -6.81 -11.02 -4.82
N VAL A 84 -5.48 -10.95 -4.71
CA VAL A 84 -4.76 -11.67 -3.64
C VAL A 84 -5.15 -11.17 -2.26
N GLY A 85 -5.36 -9.88 -2.08
CA GLY A 85 -5.87 -9.31 -0.83
C GLY A 85 -7.28 -9.81 -0.51
N PHE A 86 -8.13 -9.89 -1.52
CA PHE A 86 -9.51 -10.37 -1.40
C PHE A 86 -9.56 -11.85 -1.01
N LEU A 87 -8.71 -12.69 -1.60
CA LEU A 87 -8.59 -14.12 -1.28
C LEU A 87 -8.02 -14.36 0.13
N ALA A 88 -7.05 -13.56 0.57
CA ALA A 88 -6.45 -13.68 1.88
C ALA A 88 -7.39 -13.24 3.02
N GLY A 89 -8.22 -12.23 2.78
CA GLY A 89 -9.11 -11.65 3.77
C GLY A 89 -10.43 -12.40 3.94
N ARG A 90 -10.97 -12.42 5.16
CA ARG A 90 -12.29 -13.01 5.46
C ARG A 90 -13.41 -11.98 5.56
N THR A 91 -13.09 -10.75 5.89
CA THR A 91 -14.02 -9.62 6.00
C THR A 91 -13.58 -8.51 5.04
N TRP A 92 -14.47 -7.62 4.65
CA TRP A 92 -14.13 -6.49 3.78
C TRP A 92 -12.91 -5.71 4.28
N ARG A 93 -12.86 -5.45 5.57
CA ARG A 93 -11.75 -4.77 6.21
C ARG A 93 -10.42 -5.51 6.04
N THR A 94 -10.39 -6.83 6.29
CA THR A 94 -9.17 -7.62 6.15
C THR A 94 -8.80 -7.82 4.68
N ARG A 95 -9.77 -7.88 3.78
CA ARG A 95 -9.55 -7.94 2.33
C ARG A 95 -8.83 -6.69 1.84
N ILE A 96 -9.38 -5.51 2.14
CA ILE A 96 -8.75 -4.23 1.79
C ILE A 96 -7.42 -4.07 2.53
N GLY A 97 -7.31 -4.50 3.79
CA GLY A 97 -6.05 -4.49 4.53
C GLY A 97 -4.95 -5.32 3.87
N TYR A 98 -5.26 -6.54 3.43
CA TYR A 98 -4.28 -7.37 2.70
C TYR A 98 -3.99 -6.82 1.30
N ALA A 99 -4.95 -6.24 0.60
CA ALA A 99 -4.72 -5.57 -0.68
C ALA A 99 -3.78 -4.37 -0.52
N ALA A 100 -3.95 -3.58 0.53
CA ALA A 100 -3.05 -2.47 0.85
C ALA A 100 -1.63 -2.95 1.18
N VAL A 101 -1.47 -4.05 1.92
CA VAL A 101 -0.16 -4.68 2.16
C VAL A 101 0.45 -5.16 0.84
N ALA A 102 -0.34 -5.83 -0.01
CA ALA A 102 0.14 -6.32 -1.30
C ALA A 102 0.62 -5.18 -2.19
N PHE A 103 -0.19 -4.13 -2.34
CA PHE A 103 0.18 -2.97 -3.15
C PHE A 103 1.44 -2.27 -2.61
N GLY A 104 1.49 -1.97 -1.30
CA GLY A 104 2.62 -1.25 -0.75
C GLY A 104 3.94 -2.04 -0.82
N LEU A 105 3.90 -3.36 -0.57
CA LEU A 105 5.09 -4.20 -0.70
C LEU A 105 5.51 -4.35 -2.17
N TRP A 106 4.54 -4.48 -3.08
CA TRP A 106 4.81 -4.54 -4.51
C TRP A 106 5.49 -3.25 -4.99
N ASP A 107 4.96 -2.08 -4.66
CA ASP A 107 5.48 -0.79 -5.09
C ASP A 107 6.93 -0.55 -4.60
N ILE A 108 7.18 -0.77 -3.30
CA ILE A 108 8.55 -0.62 -2.75
C ILE A 108 9.51 -1.64 -3.40
N SER A 109 9.10 -2.91 -3.53
CA SER A 109 9.93 -3.96 -4.10
C SER A 109 10.20 -3.73 -5.59
N TYR A 110 9.27 -3.12 -6.32
CA TYR A 110 9.45 -2.73 -7.71
C TYR A 110 10.66 -1.82 -7.90
N TYR A 111 10.78 -0.76 -7.12
CA TYR A 111 11.95 0.13 -7.18
C TYR A 111 13.24 -0.54 -6.73
N VAL A 112 13.17 -1.40 -5.70
CA VAL A 112 14.34 -2.19 -5.26
C VAL A 112 14.83 -3.09 -6.40
N PHE A 113 13.92 -3.76 -7.11
CA PHE A 113 14.31 -4.66 -8.21
C PHE A 113 14.78 -3.90 -9.44
N LEU A 114 14.19 -2.77 -9.80
CA LEU A 114 14.73 -1.91 -10.87
C LEU A 114 16.15 -1.45 -10.55
N LYS A 115 16.41 -1.08 -9.30
CA LYS A 115 17.78 -0.74 -8.86
C LYS A 115 18.76 -1.89 -9.04
N ILE A 116 18.33 -3.12 -8.76
CA ILE A 116 19.18 -4.33 -8.93
C ILE A 116 19.37 -4.66 -10.40
N ILE A 117 18.32 -4.55 -11.23
CA ILE A 117 18.33 -4.98 -12.63
C ILE A 117 19.09 -3.99 -13.52
N CYS A 118 18.85 -2.68 -13.38
CA CYS A 118 19.37 -1.67 -14.30
C CYS A 118 20.09 -0.48 -13.62
N GLY A 119 20.29 -0.53 -12.30
CA GLY A 119 20.97 0.53 -11.56
C GLY A 119 20.10 1.78 -11.28
N TRP A 120 18.91 1.87 -11.86
CA TRP A 120 17.95 2.95 -11.63
C TRP A 120 16.87 2.52 -10.61
N PRO A 121 16.41 3.43 -9.73
CA PRO A 121 16.76 4.83 -9.54
C PRO A 121 18.17 5.00 -8.92
N HIS A 122 18.85 6.08 -9.26
CA HIS A 122 20.14 6.45 -8.66
C HIS A 122 19.92 7.02 -7.26
N SER A 123 18.84 7.78 -7.10
CA SER A 123 18.41 8.45 -5.88
C SER A 123 16.91 8.25 -5.66
N LEU A 124 16.46 8.32 -4.41
CA LEU A 124 15.03 8.36 -4.09
C LEU A 124 14.33 9.63 -4.60
N LEU A 125 15.09 10.63 -5.03
CA LEU A 125 14.57 11.86 -5.61
C LEU A 125 14.49 11.81 -7.15
N ASP A 126 14.94 10.72 -7.78
CA ASP A 126 14.78 10.53 -9.21
C ASP A 126 13.30 10.47 -9.58
N TRP A 127 12.98 11.08 -10.72
CA TRP A 127 11.62 11.17 -11.21
C TRP A 127 11.18 9.91 -11.93
N ASP A 128 9.95 9.49 -11.68
CA ASP A 128 9.28 8.41 -12.41
C ASP A 128 7.90 8.81 -12.89
N VAL A 129 7.43 8.11 -13.92
CA VAL A 129 6.03 8.11 -14.35
C VAL A 129 5.34 6.97 -13.60
N LEU A 130 4.58 7.31 -12.56
CA LEU A 130 3.98 6.33 -11.66
C LEU A 130 2.82 5.57 -12.31
N PHE A 131 1.95 6.30 -13.00
CA PHE A 131 0.82 5.76 -13.76
C PHE A 131 0.49 6.67 -14.95
N LEU A 132 -0.20 6.12 -15.95
CA LEU A 132 -0.57 6.85 -17.17
C LEU A 132 -2.04 7.29 -17.16
N LEU A 133 -2.88 6.77 -16.30
CA LEU A 133 -4.32 7.05 -16.25
C LEU A 133 -4.72 7.84 -14.99
N PRO A 134 -5.64 8.81 -15.10
CA PRO A 134 -6.24 9.35 -16.34
C PRO A 134 -5.33 10.30 -17.11
N LEU A 135 -4.27 10.78 -16.48
CA LEU A 135 -3.17 11.60 -17.02
C LEU A 135 -1.86 11.03 -16.45
N PRO A 136 -0.70 11.31 -17.07
CA PRO A 136 0.59 10.89 -16.51
C PRO A 136 0.82 11.44 -15.10
N TRP A 137 1.16 10.54 -14.17
CA TRP A 137 1.49 10.89 -12.79
C TRP A 137 3.01 10.96 -12.67
N TRP A 138 3.51 12.17 -12.47
CA TRP A 138 4.93 12.37 -12.29
C TRP A 138 5.28 12.59 -10.82
N GLY A 139 6.33 11.96 -10.36
CA GLY A 139 6.82 12.19 -9.01
C GLY A 139 8.16 11.55 -8.71
N PRO A 140 8.88 12.06 -7.70
CA PRO A 140 10.08 11.42 -7.18
C PRO A 140 9.73 10.04 -6.59
N VAL A 141 10.60 9.06 -6.77
CA VAL A 141 10.45 7.68 -6.26
C VAL A 141 10.11 7.62 -4.77
N LEU A 142 10.62 8.55 -3.98
CA LEU A 142 10.31 8.65 -2.56
C LEU A 142 8.82 8.86 -2.28
N ALA A 143 8.12 9.58 -3.17
CA ALA A 143 6.72 9.92 -2.92
C ALA A 143 5.78 8.69 -2.91
N PRO A 144 5.75 7.81 -3.93
CA PRO A 144 4.96 6.59 -3.87
C PRO A 144 5.43 5.65 -2.75
N MET A 145 6.74 5.54 -2.48
CA MET A 145 7.25 4.71 -1.40
C MET A 145 6.73 5.13 -0.01
N LEU A 146 6.58 6.44 0.25
CA LEU A 146 5.98 6.95 1.51
C LEU A 146 4.49 6.60 1.60
N ILE A 147 3.73 6.71 0.52
CA ILE A 147 2.33 6.26 0.46
C ILE A 147 2.27 4.75 0.71
N SER A 148 3.13 3.98 0.07
CA SER A 148 3.20 2.53 0.22
C SER A 148 3.52 2.09 1.64
N LEU A 149 4.38 2.82 2.35
CA LEU A 149 4.64 2.60 3.78
C LEU A 149 3.36 2.80 4.62
N LEU A 150 2.58 3.85 4.37
CA LEU A 150 1.29 4.07 5.06
C LEU A 150 0.31 2.92 4.78
N LEU A 151 0.26 2.44 3.53
CA LEU A 151 -0.60 1.31 3.14
C LEU A 151 -0.19 0.02 3.84
N ILE A 152 1.10 -0.30 3.92
CA ILE A 152 1.62 -1.47 4.64
C ILE A 152 1.27 -1.39 6.13
N LEU A 153 1.51 -0.24 6.76
CA LEU A 153 1.21 -0.04 8.18
C LEU A 153 -0.28 -0.20 8.46
N TRP A 154 -1.13 0.54 7.74
CA TRP A 154 -2.58 0.44 7.91
C TRP A 154 -3.12 -0.95 7.59
N GLY A 155 -2.66 -1.54 6.50
CA GLY A 155 -3.07 -2.88 6.06
C GLY A 155 -2.68 -3.96 7.06
N THR A 156 -1.48 -3.85 7.66
CA THR A 156 -1.02 -4.74 8.73
C THR A 156 -1.88 -4.58 9.98
N PHE A 157 -2.15 -3.36 10.44
CA PHE A 157 -3.06 -3.14 11.57
C PHE A 157 -4.46 -3.68 11.29
N SER A 158 -4.97 -3.48 10.09
CA SER A 158 -6.29 -3.92 9.67
C SER A 158 -6.41 -5.44 9.58
N SER A 159 -5.41 -6.12 9.06
CA SER A 159 -5.44 -7.57 8.82
C SER A 159 -5.07 -8.38 10.06
N GLN A 160 -4.08 -7.93 10.86
CA GLN A 160 -3.54 -8.70 11.97
C GLN A 160 -4.25 -8.43 13.30
N PHE A 161 -4.61 -7.16 13.57
CA PHE A 161 -5.07 -6.74 14.89
C PHE A 161 -6.55 -6.39 14.94
N GLY A 162 -7.26 -6.49 13.83
CA GLY A 162 -8.70 -6.24 13.75
C GLY A 162 -9.51 -7.33 14.44
N ARG A 163 -10.16 -6.98 15.54
CA ARG A 163 -11.28 -7.73 16.07
C ARG A 163 -12.52 -7.43 15.19
N ASN A 164 -13.59 -8.26 15.29
CA ASN A 164 -14.88 -8.08 14.57
C ASN A 164 -15.60 -6.73 14.84
N ASP A 165 -14.84 -5.71 15.17
CA ASP A 165 -15.29 -4.40 15.59
C ASP A 165 -15.61 -3.58 14.35
N THR A 166 -16.89 -3.48 14.03
CA THR A 166 -17.44 -2.60 12.98
C THR A 166 -17.09 -1.13 13.22
N SER A 167 -16.61 -0.79 14.42
CA SER A 167 -16.24 0.56 14.85
C SER A 167 -15.07 1.17 14.09
N MET A 168 -14.26 0.39 13.35
CA MET A 168 -13.14 0.96 12.57
C MET A 168 -13.57 1.70 11.31
N LEU A 169 -14.72 1.32 10.72
CA LEU A 169 -15.35 2.07 9.64
C LEU A 169 -16.27 3.18 10.18
N SER A 170 -16.51 3.18 11.50
CA SER A 170 -17.48 4.04 12.16
C SER A 170 -17.08 5.52 12.21
N ASN A 171 -15.81 5.87 12.08
CA ASN A 171 -15.41 7.27 12.08
C ASN A 171 -15.27 7.81 10.64
N TRP A 172 -16.39 8.25 10.06
CA TRP A 172 -16.44 8.79 8.71
C TRP A 172 -15.45 9.95 8.49
N ARG A 173 -15.17 10.75 9.54
CA ARG A 173 -14.22 11.88 9.47
C ARG A 173 -12.81 11.42 9.07
N VAL A 174 -12.36 10.28 9.60
CA VAL A 174 -11.04 9.70 9.26
C VAL A 174 -10.98 9.31 7.79
N TRP A 175 -12.07 8.78 7.26
CA TRP A 175 -12.14 8.41 5.84
C TRP A 175 -12.24 9.62 4.93
N VAL A 176 -12.97 10.66 5.34
CA VAL A 176 -13.01 11.94 4.60
C VAL A 176 -11.60 12.55 4.54
N LEU A 177 -10.88 12.62 5.67
CA LEU A 177 -9.49 13.10 5.69
C LEU A 177 -8.58 12.25 4.79
N ASN A 178 -8.71 10.92 4.86
CA ASN A 178 -7.91 10.03 4.02
C ASN A 178 -8.20 10.25 2.52
N PHE A 179 -9.47 10.32 2.12
CA PHE A 179 -9.83 10.56 0.72
C PHE A 179 -9.42 11.95 0.24
N ALA A 180 -9.52 12.98 1.09
CA ALA A 180 -9.01 14.31 0.79
C ALA A 180 -7.48 14.27 0.59
N GLY A 181 -6.75 13.52 1.44
CA GLY A 181 -5.31 13.30 1.29
C GLY A 181 -4.97 12.59 -0.03
N VAL A 182 -5.72 11.54 -0.39
CA VAL A 182 -5.54 10.82 -1.66
C VAL A 182 -5.78 11.76 -2.85
N ALA A 183 -6.89 12.51 -2.84
CA ALA A 183 -7.20 13.47 -3.91
C ALA A 183 -6.11 14.54 -4.05
N LEU A 184 -5.58 15.02 -2.92
CA LEU A 184 -4.50 16.00 -2.90
C LEU A 184 -3.18 15.41 -3.43
N ALA A 185 -2.82 14.18 -3.07
CA ALA A 185 -1.65 13.49 -3.60
C ALA A 185 -1.76 13.28 -5.11
N LEU A 186 -2.93 12.83 -5.61
CA LEU A 186 -3.20 12.70 -7.03
C LEU A 186 -3.08 14.03 -7.78
N TYR A 187 -3.62 15.11 -7.20
CA TYR A 187 -3.46 16.44 -7.76
C TYR A 187 -1.98 16.83 -7.88
N VAL A 188 -1.18 16.59 -6.83
CA VAL A 188 0.27 16.90 -6.86
C VAL A 188 0.99 16.12 -7.95
N PHE A 189 0.71 14.81 -8.10
CA PHE A 189 1.33 14.00 -9.14
C PHE A 189 0.91 14.38 -10.56
N MET A 190 -0.29 14.89 -10.74
CA MET A 190 -0.84 15.24 -12.05
C MET A 190 -0.76 16.75 -12.37
N THR A 191 -0.20 17.58 -11.50
CA THR A 191 -0.22 19.04 -11.62
C THR A 191 0.23 19.52 -13.01
N ASP A 192 1.38 19.02 -13.46
CA ASP A 192 1.95 19.45 -14.75
C ASP A 192 1.16 18.92 -15.95
N ALA A 193 0.67 17.69 -15.86
CA ALA A 193 -0.19 17.10 -16.87
C ALA A 193 -1.54 17.83 -16.98
N ILE A 194 -2.14 18.22 -15.83
CA ILE A 194 -3.37 19.03 -15.78
C ILE A 194 -3.13 20.41 -16.43
N ALA A 195 -2.01 21.06 -16.13
CA ALA A 195 -1.67 22.35 -16.71
C ALA A 195 -1.40 22.26 -18.23
N ALA A 196 -0.92 21.12 -18.70
CA ALA A 196 -0.68 20.87 -20.11
C ALA A 196 -1.94 20.45 -20.90
N ALA A 197 -2.92 19.82 -20.23
CA ALA A 197 -4.11 19.25 -20.87
C ALA A 197 -4.88 20.21 -21.80
N PRO A 198 -5.08 21.52 -21.48
CA PRO A 198 -5.75 22.45 -22.38
C PRO A 198 -5.03 22.67 -23.71
N ARG A 199 -3.72 22.39 -23.78
CA ARG A 199 -2.89 22.54 -24.98
C ARG A 199 -2.91 21.31 -25.90
N GLY A 200 -3.63 20.27 -25.49
CA GLY A 200 -3.80 19.04 -26.24
C GLY A 200 -2.87 17.90 -25.80
N ILE A 201 -3.12 16.72 -26.38
CA ILE A 201 -2.47 15.46 -25.96
C ILE A 201 -0.94 15.48 -26.17
N GLU A 202 -0.45 16.17 -27.20
CA GLU A 202 0.99 16.30 -27.46
C GLU A 202 1.68 17.11 -26.34
N ALA A 203 1.04 18.15 -25.84
CA ALA A 203 1.54 18.93 -24.72
C ALA A 203 1.62 18.09 -23.43
N VAL A 204 0.63 17.23 -23.18
CA VAL A 204 0.64 16.32 -22.04
C VAL A 204 1.77 15.28 -22.15
N ARG A 205 2.06 14.79 -23.34
CA ARG A 205 3.11 13.80 -23.61
C ARG A 205 4.52 14.35 -23.48
N THR A 206 4.69 15.64 -23.75
CA THR A 206 5.98 16.34 -23.65
C THR A 206 6.23 16.97 -22.29
N VAL A 207 5.33 16.74 -21.32
CA VAL A 207 5.52 17.23 -19.94
C VAL A 207 6.74 16.60 -19.33
N LEU A 208 7.65 17.43 -18.86
CA LEU A 208 8.84 17.06 -18.12
C LEU A 208 8.91 17.93 -16.87
N PRO A 209 8.35 17.49 -15.74
CA PRO A 209 8.35 18.26 -14.51
C PRO A 209 9.77 18.40 -13.94
N ASP A 210 10.08 19.56 -13.38
CA ASP A 210 11.34 19.86 -12.72
C ASP A 210 11.20 20.16 -11.22
N GLN A 211 9.97 20.46 -10.76
CA GLN A 211 9.69 20.82 -9.38
C GLN A 211 8.53 20.00 -8.82
N PHE A 212 8.79 19.33 -7.69
CA PHE A 212 7.76 18.60 -6.96
C PHE A 212 7.27 19.40 -5.76
N ASN A 213 5.96 19.55 -5.62
CA ASN A 213 5.36 20.31 -4.53
C ASN A 213 5.37 19.50 -3.21
N TRP A 214 6.55 19.38 -2.58
CA TRP A 214 6.72 18.66 -1.33
C TRP A 214 5.83 19.16 -0.18
N PRO A 215 5.65 20.49 0.05
CA PRO A 215 4.77 20.96 1.12
C PRO A 215 3.34 20.43 0.97
N LEU A 216 2.79 20.51 -0.22
CA LEU A 216 1.44 20.03 -0.49
C LEU A 216 1.34 18.50 -0.42
N PHE A 217 2.37 17.79 -0.88
CA PHE A 217 2.45 16.33 -0.75
C PHE A 217 2.58 15.88 0.71
N CYS A 218 3.38 16.56 1.53
CA CYS A 218 3.46 16.27 2.96
C CYS A 218 2.10 16.48 3.66
N LEU A 219 1.36 17.52 3.31
CA LEU A 219 -0.01 17.70 3.80
C LEU A 219 -0.91 16.51 3.39
N ALA A 220 -0.82 16.08 2.13
CA ALA A 220 -1.55 14.90 1.66
C ALA A 220 -1.20 13.64 2.48
N LEU A 221 0.08 13.38 2.73
CA LEU A 221 0.53 12.26 3.57
C LEU A 221 0.00 12.33 5.01
N LEU A 222 0.00 13.51 5.62
CA LEU A 222 -0.56 13.72 6.96
C LEU A 222 -2.06 13.38 7.00
N LEU A 223 -2.82 13.81 6.02
CA LEU A 223 -4.23 13.47 5.90
C LEU A 223 -4.43 11.96 5.68
N MET A 224 -3.63 11.35 4.82
CA MET A 224 -3.65 9.90 4.55
C MET A 224 -3.23 9.07 5.75
N ALA A 225 -2.41 9.61 6.67
CA ALA A 225 -1.99 8.91 7.88
C ALA A 225 -3.12 8.75 8.93
N ALA A 226 -4.25 9.47 8.80
CA ALA A 226 -5.34 9.44 9.78
C ALA A 226 -5.85 8.02 10.12
N PRO A 227 -6.07 7.08 9.17
CA PRO A 227 -6.46 5.70 9.49
C PRO A 227 -5.35 4.91 10.19
N VAL A 228 -4.07 5.20 9.91
CA VAL A 228 -2.92 4.56 10.56
C VAL A 228 -2.86 4.96 12.02
N VAL A 229 -2.92 6.27 12.30
CA VAL A 229 -2.91 6.83 13.65
C VAL A 229 -4.10 6.30 14.48
N GLN A 230 -5.29 6.28 13.90
CA GLN A 230 -6.47 5.74 14.56
C GLN A 230 -6.30 4.25 14.91
N SER A 231 -5.75 3.46 13.99
CA SER A 231 -5.54 2.03 14.18
C SER A 231 -4.46 1.74 15.21
N GLY A 232 -3.34 2.46 15.16
CA GLY A 232 -2.22 2.38 16.10
C GLY A 232 -2.62 2.83 17.51
N GLY A 233 -3.34 3.95 17.65
CA GLY A 233 -3.83 4.44 18.93
C GLY A 233 -4.76 3.45 19.63
N ARG A 234 -5.62 2.75 18.88
CA ARG A 234 -6.47 1.69 19.42
C ARG A 234 -5.67 0.46 19.84
N PHE A 235 -4.59 0.14 19.14
CA PHE A 235 -3.70 -0.95 19.49
C PHE A 235 -2.97 -0.67 20.82
N LEU A 236 -2.45 0.54 21.00
CA LEU A 236 -1.72 0.96 22.21
C LEU A 236 -2.63 1.06 23.45
N ARG A 237 -3.88 1.48 23.26
CA ARG A 237 -4.86 1.62 24.37
C ARG A 237 -5.51 0.30 24.79
N ARG A 238 -5.12 -0.84 24.22
CA ARG A 238 -5.63 -2.15 24.67
C ARG A 238 -5.13 -2.42 26.09
N PRO A 239 -6.05 -2.59 27.10
CA PRO A 239 -5.61 -2.97 28.42
C PRO A 239 -4.89 -4.33 28.29
N ARG A 240 -3.66 -4.39 28.75
CA ARG A 240 -3.00 -5.67 29.03
C ARG A 240 -3.89 -6.38 30.03
N THR A 241 -4.61 -7.41 29.60
CA THR A 241 -5.32 -8.30 30.53
C THR A 241 -4.28 -8.83 31.48
N LYS A 242 -4.26 -8.29 32.72
CA LYS A 242 -3.53 -8.93 33.83
C LYS A 242 -3.96 -10.41 33.84
N PRO A 243 -3.04 -11.35 34.02
CA PRO A 243 -3.42 -12.73 34.27
C PRO A 243 -4.35 -12.68 35.48
N GLU A 244 -5.61 -13.00 35.27
CA GLU A 244 -6.60 -13.15 36.35
C GLU A 244 -6.14 -14.36 37.16
N ILE A 245 -5.54 -14.08 38.32
CA ILE A 245 -5.20 -15.14 39.30
C ILE A 245 -6.49 -15.90 39.53
N SER A 246 -6.50 -17.16 39.19
CA SER A 246 -7.68 -18.03 39.28
C SER A 246 -8.19 -17.96 40.72
N LYS A 247 -9.50 -17.76 40.90
CA LYS A 247 -10.13 -17.86 42.21
C LYS A 247 -9.85 -19.25 42.88
N ALA A 248 -9.43 -20.24 42.10
CA ALA A 248 -8.96 -21.53 42.61
C ALA A 248 -7.60 -21.44 43.34
N ASP A 249 -6.68 -20.57 42.84
CA ASP A 249 -5.37 -20.34 43.47
C ASP A 249 -5.52 -19.48 44.75
N GLN A 250 -6.49 -18.57 44.79
CA GLN A 250 -6.81 -17.82 46.03
C GLN A 250 -7.45 -18.71 47.09
N ASN A 251 -8.29 -19.68 46.73
CA ASN A 251 -8.88 -20.61 47.69
C ASN A 251 -7.89 -21.65 48.20
N SER A 252 -6.82 -21.96 47.46
CA SER A 252 -5.74 -22.82 47.97
C SER A 252 -4.81 -22.07 48.93
N LEU A 253 -4.57 -20.78 48.70
CA LEU A 253 -3.80 -19.94 49.63
C LEU A 253 -4.52 -19.59 50.92
N ASN A 254 -5.84 -19.58 50.94
CA ASN A 254 -6.62 -19.34 52.14
C ASN A 254 -6.92 -20.63 52.96
N ARG A 255 -6.48 -21.81 52.53
CA ARG A 255 -6.61 -23.08 53.23
C ARG A 255 -5.32 -23.63 53.79
N ALA A 256 -4.18 -22.96 53.62
CA ALA A 256 -2.88 -23.21 54.19
C ALA A 256 -2.60 -22.23 55.33
#